data_caec46e07e2055a685e88813de0a445e
#
_entry.id   caec46e07e2055a685e88813de0a445e
#
_cell.length_a   1.000
_cell.length_b   1.000
_cell.length_c   1.000
_cell.angle_alpha   90.00
_cell.angle_beta   90.00
_cell.angle_gamma   90.00
#
_symmetry.space_group_name_H-M   'P 1'
#
loop_
_entity.id
_entity.type
_entity.pdbx_description
1 polymer ?
#
loop_
_entity_poly.entity_id
_entity_poly.type
_entity_poly.pdbx_seq_one_letter_code
_entity_poly.pdbx_strand_id
1 'polypeptide(L)'
;MSNISLYIGEFVGTTLLLLLGNGVNMTCSLKHSYGKGGGWIVTTFGWGFAVMIPAYVTGWVSGAHMNPALTIALAVTGKFPGELVFGYIIAQMLGGIVGATLAYLTYKVQMDEEPEAGVKLGVFSTGPSIDVPVWNVVTEIIATALLLIGVLAIGYGEVGIQAGNGAFFVGLLIVVLGMATGGATGYALNPARDLGPRIAHAILPIKGKGGSNWKYSWIPVVGPIIGAVLGAVIFDAFIAAVI
;
A
#
# COMPACT_ATOMS: atom_id res chain seq x y z
N MET A 1 2.08 15.56 -20.41
CA MET A 1 3.05 14.44 -20.31
C MET A 1 2.58 13.30 -21.19
N SER A 2 3.50 12.43 -21.67
CA SER A 2 3.09 11.22 -22.39
C SER A 2 2.55 10.17 -21.42
N ASN A 3 1.70 9.23 -21.90
CA ASN A 3 1.21 8.12 -21.07
C ASN A 3 2.37 7.30 -20.49
N ILE A 4 3.47 7.14 -21.25
CA ILE A 4 4.67 6.45 -20.78
C ILE A 4 5.29 7.15 -19.57
N SER A 5 5.35 8.48 -19.55
CA SER A 5 5.87 9.24 -18.40
C SER A 5 5.02 8.99 -17.15
N LEU A 6 3.69 8.94 -17.30
CA LEU A 6 2.77 8.64 -16.20
C LEU A 6 3.01 7.24 -15.64
N TYR A 7 3.14 6.23 -16.50
CA TYR A 7 3.42 4.84 -16.09
C TYR A 7 4.78 4.68 -15.42
N ILE A 8 5.81 5.40 -15.89
CA ILE A 8 7.11 5.44 -15.23
C ILE A 8 6.99 6.05 -13.84
N GLY A 9 6.21 7.13 -13.67
CA GLY A 9 5.92 7.73 -12.37
C GLY A 9 5.30 6.73 -11.39
N GLU A 10 4.27 6.00 -11.82
CA GLU A 10 3.62 4.96 -10.99
C GLU A 10 4.57 3.81 -10.66
N PHE A 11 5.36 3.34 -11.63
CA PHE A 11 6.35 2.29 -11.41
C PHE A 11 7.40 2.69 -10.37
N VAL A 12 8.00 3.87 -10.54
CA VAL A 12 9.03 4.39 -9.63
C VAL A 12 8.43 4.65 -8.24
N GLY A 13 7.27 5.30 -8.18
CA GLY A 13 6.58 5.57 -6.92
C GLY A 13 6.27 4.29 -6.15
N THR A 14 5.69 3.30 -6.82
CA THR A 14 5.36 2.02 -6.17
C THR A 14 6.61 1.21 -5.81
N THR A 15 7.69 1.30 -6.61
CA THR A 15 8.99 0.70 -6.26
C THR A 15 9.52 1.27 -4.94
N LEU A 16 9.53 2.59 -4.79
CA LEU A 16 9.98 3.25 -3.57
C LEU A 16 9.07 2.93 -2.38
N LEU A 17 7.75 2.94 -2.60
CA LEU A 17 6.77 2.56 -1.58
C LEU A 17 7.08 1.19 -0.98
N LEU A 18 7.28 0.17 -1.84
CA LEU A 18 7.49 -1.19 -1.36
C LEU A 18 8.93 -1.46 -0.87
N LEU A 19 9.92 -0.78 -1.42
CA LEU A 19 11.27 -0.81 -0.85
C LEU A 19 11.27 -0.31 0.59
N LEU A 20 10.66 0.85 0.85
CA LEU A 20 10.62 1.46 2.18
C LEU A 20 9.67 0.71 3.13
N GLY A 21 8.47 0.37 2.68
CA GLY A 21 7.46 -0.28 3.50
C GLY A 21 7.83 -1.73 3.89
N ASN A 22 8.29 -2.55 2.95
CA ASN A 22 8.84 -3.87 3.28
C ASN A 22 10.14 -3.74 4.10
N GLY A 23 10.95 -2.72 3.82
CA GLY A 23 12.16 -2.43 4.59
C GLY A 23 11.88 -2.17 6.07
N VAL A 24 10.86 -1.37 6.41
CA VAL A 24 10.48 -1.15 7.81
C VAL A 24 9.94 -2.43 8.46
N ASN A 25 9.18 -3.24 7.73
CA ASN A 25 8.74 -4.54 8.25
C ASN A 25 9.94 -5.44 8.55
N MET A 26 10.93 -5.51 7.65
CA MET A 26 12.18 -6.27 7.84
C MET A 26 12.97 -5.73 9.04
N THR A 27 13.08 -4.41 9.16
CA THR A 27 13.72 -3.75 10.32
C THR A 27 13.08 -4.19 11.64
N CYS A 28 11.74 -4.16 11.73
CA CYS A 28 11.03 -4.45 12.98
C CYS A 28 10.90 -5.94 13.30
N SER A 29 10.97 -6.83 12.29
CA SER A 29 10.58 -8.24 12.46
C SER A 29 11.73 -9.23 12.40
N LEU A 30 12.77 -8.99 11.57
CA LEU A 30 13.84 -9.98 11.38
C LEU A 30 14.73 -10.13 12.62
N LYS A 31 15.10 -11.38 12.94
CA LYS A 31 15.81 -11.77 14.15
C LYS A 31 17.09 -10.95 14.42
N HIS A 32 17.88 -10.69 13.38
CA HIS A 32 19.18 -10.02 13.49
C HIS A 32 19.15 -8.56 13.01
N SER A 33 17.96 -7.93 13.00
CA SER A 33 17.83 -6.50 12.72
C SER A 33 18.03 -5.67 13.99
N TYR A 34 18.73 -4.54 13.88
CA TYR A 34 18.88 -3.58 15.00
C TYR A 34 17.55 -3.02 15.49
N GLY A 35 16.54 -2.92 14.60
CA GLY A 35 15.21 -2.44 14.93
C GLY A 35 14.23 -3.52 15.37
N LYS A 36 14.69 -4.78 15.57
CA LYS A 36 13.83 -5.88 16.03
C LYS A 36 13.03 -5.49 17.27
N GLY A 37 11.71 -5.71 17.19
CA GLY A 37 10.82 -5.36 18.28
C GLY A 37 10.47 -3.86 18.35
N GLY A 38 10.76 -3.06 17.31
CA GLY A 38 10.37 -1.64 17.22
C GLY A 38 8.87 -1.40 17.38
N GLY A 39 8.07 -2.42 17.14
CA GLY A 39 6.65 -2.42 17.45
C GLY A 39 5.77 -1.75 16.40
N TRP A 40 4.46 -1.73 16.71
CA TRP A 40 3.44 -1.31 15.76
C TRP A 40 3.51 0.19 15.41
N ILE A 41 3.93 1.04 16.36
CA ILE A 41 4.09 2.48 16.13
C ILE A 41 5.16 2.73 15.07
N VAL A 42 6.35 2.12 15.20
CA VAL A 42 7.44 2.27 14.23
C VAL A 42 7.01 1.76 12.86
N THR A 43 6.30 0.62 12.82
CA THR A 43 5.77 0.04 11.57
C THR A 43 4.80 1.01 10.89
N THR A 44 3.84 1.57 11.62
CA THR A 44 2.80 2.46 11.04
C THR A 44 3.39 3.78 10.57
N PHE A 45 4.28 4.41 11.34
CA PHE A 45 5.01 5.59 10.89
C PHE A 45 5.90 5.30 9.68
N GLY A 46 6.59 4.17 9.68
CA GLY A 46 7.41 3.74 8.55
C GLY A 46 6.59 3.59 7.27
N TRP A 47 5.40 2.98 7.33
CA TRP A 47 4.49 2.89 6.19
C TRP A 47 3.92 4.23 5.77
N GLY A 48 3.60 5.13 6.71
CA GLY A 48 3.19 6.49 6.39
C GLY A 48 4.25 7.26 5.61
N PHE A 49 5.50 7.20 6.06
CA PHE A 49 6.62 7.81 5.35
C PHE A 49 6.96 7.09 4.05
N ALA A 50 6.76 5.78 3.98
CA ALA A 50 6.91 5.00 2.74
C ALA A 50 5.89 5.38 1.66
N VAL A 51 4.73 5.93 2.02
CA VAL A 51 3.77 6.55 1.08
C VAL A 51 4.14 8.00 0.79
N MET A 52 4.44 8.77 1.82
CA MET A 52 4.73 10.21 1.73
C MET A 52 5.90 10.52 0.80
N ILE A 53 7.04 9.86 1.00
CA ILE A 53 8.26 10.15 0.24
C ILE A 53 8.09 9.89 -1.26
N PRO A 54 7.61 8.71 -1.71
CA PRO A 54 7.34 8.49 -3.13
C PRO A 54 6.29 9.44 -3.71
N ALA A 55 5.29 9.84 -2.93
CA ALA A 55 4.30 10.81 -3.38
C ALA A 55 4.95 12.18 -3.70
N TYR A 56 5.93 12.62 -2.93
CA TYR A 56 6.73 13.80 -3.30
C TYR A 56 7.60 13.55 -4.54
N VAL A 57 8.18 12.35 -4.68
CA VAL A 57 9.08 12.04 -5.80
C VAL A 57 8.34 11.97 -7.12
N THR A 58 7.13 11.41 -7.16
CA THR A 58 6.42 11.09 -8.42
C THR A 58 5.07 11.79 -8.59
N GLY A 59 4.56 12.47 -7.56
CA GLY A 59 3.24 13.09 -7.61
C GLY A 59 3.08 14.14 -8.70
N TRP A 60 4.11 14.91 -8.98
CA TRP A 60 4.13 15.91 -10.05
C TRP A 60 4.19 15.28 -11.46
N VAL A 61 4.51 13.98 -11.56
CA VAL A 61 4.52 13.23 -12.82
C VAL A 61 3.19 12.51 -13.04
N SER A 62 2.80 11.61 -12.10
CA SER A 62 1.69 10.67 -12.30
C SER A 62 0.49 10.91 -11.38
N GLY A 63 0.61 11.84 -10.43
CA GLY A 63 -0.36 11.95 -9.34
C GLY A 63 -0.08 10.98 -8.19
N ALA A 64 0.90 10.09 -8.34
CA ALA A 64 1.36 9.12 -7.33
C ALA A 64 0.20 8.31 -6.73
N HIS A 65 -0.59 7.68 -7.58
CA HIS A 65 -1.63 6.76 -7.11
C HIS A 65 -1.03 5.58 -6.34
N MET A 66 0.00 4.93 -6.92
CA MET A 66 0.75 3.81 -6.32
C MET A 66 -0.16 2.71 -5.75
N ASN A 67 -1.42 2.66 -6.20
CA ASN A 67 -2.47 1.82 -5.63
C ASN A 67 -3.55 1.52 -6.68
N PRO A 68 -3.72 0.26 -7.12
CA PRO A 68 -4.77 -0.13 -8.05
C PRO A 68 -6.19 0.18 -7.56
N ALA A 69 -6.47 0.03 -6.25
CA ALA A 69 -7.80 0.31 -5.71
C ALA A 69 -8.15 1.80 -5.79
N LEU A 70 -7.20 2.67 -5.47
CA LEU A 70 -7.36 4.12 -5.63
C LEU A 70 -7.53 4.50 -7.11
N THR A 71 -6.70 3.96 -7.99
CA THR A 71 -6.78 4.23 -9.43
C THR A 71 -8.15 3.85 -10.01
N ILE A 72 -8.67 2.67 -9.65
CA ILE A 72 -10.00 2.20 -10.07
C ILE A 72 -11.09 3.10 -9.51
N ALA A 73 -11.04 3.45 -8.23
CA ALA A 73 -12.06 4.28 -7.59
C ALA A 73 -12.15 5.68 -8.22
N LEU A 74 -11.01 6.31 -8.48
CA LEU A 74 -10.96 7.61 -9.15
C LEU A 74 -11.51 7.53 -10.58
N ALA A 75 -11.23 6.45 -11.31
CA ALA A 75 -11.78 6.26 -12.66
C ALA A 75 -13.30 6.04 -12.63
N VAL A 76 -13.80 5.19 -11.73
CA VAL A 76 -15.24 4.92 -11.58
C VAL A 76 -16.03 6.20 -11.22
N THR A 77 -15.43 7.10 -10.44
CA THR A 77 -16.06 8.37 -10.05
C THR A 77 -15.72 9.54 -10.99
N GLY A 78 -15.16 9.26 -12.18
CA GLY A 78 -14.89 10.27 -13.21
C GLY A 78 -13.74 11.24 -12.89
N LYS A 79 -12.92 10.94 -11.88
CA LYS A 79 -11.78 11.78 -11.43
C LYS A 79 -10.45 11.38 -12.08
N PHE A 80 -10.45 10.30 -12.88
CA PHE A 80 -9.26 9.81 -13.57
C PHE A 80 -9.66 9.18 -14.92
N PRO A 81 -8.87 9.38 -16.00
CA PRO A 81 -9.15 8.82 -17.31
C PRO A 81 -9.14 7.29 -17.32
N GLY A 82 -10.26 6.67 -17.72
CA GLY A 82 -10.42 5.21 -17.69
C GLY A 82 -9.42 4.46 -18.56
N GLU A 83 -9.02 5.05 -19.68
CA GLU A 83 -8.03 4.48 -20.62
C GLU A 83 -6.62 4.33 -20.03
N LEU A 84 -6.29 5.05 -18.96
CA LEU A 84 -5.00 4.96 -18.27
C LEU A 84 -4.97 3.90 -17.16
N VAL A 85 -6.13 3.43 -16.70
CA VAL A 85 -6.25 2.53 -15.54
C VAL A 85 -5.39 1.28 -15.70
N PHE A 86 -5.50 0.61 -16.84
CA PHE A 86 -4.77 -0.64 -17.07
C PHE A 86 -3.25 -0.45 -17.03
N GLY A 87 -2.75 0.62 -17.66
CA GLY A 87 -1.32 0.95 -17.64
C GLY A 87 -0.81 1.29 -16.24
N TYR A 88 -1.60 2.03 -15.45
CA TYR A 88 -1.29 2.31 -14.04
C TYR A 88 -1.19 1.04 -13.21
N ILE A 89 -2.17 0.15 -13.31
CA ILE A 89 -2.18 -1.12 -12.55
C ILE A 89 -0.94 -1.96 -12.88
N ILE A 90 -0.58 -2.11 -14.17
CA ILE A 90 0.63 -2.84 -14.56
C ILE A 90 1.87 -2.19 -13.97
N ALA A 91 2.02 -0.88 -14.11
CA ALA A 91 3.17 -0.14 -13.58
C ALA A 91 3.29 -0.30 -12.05
N GLN A 92 2.18 -0.17 -11.33
CA GLN A 92 2.10 -0.35 -9.89
C GLN A 92 2.45 -1.78 -9.46
N MET A 93 1.93 -2.80 -10.16
CA MET A 93 2.23 -4.20 -9.85
C MET A 93 3.71 -4.54 -10.07
N LEU A 94 4.29 -4.09 -11.19
CA LEU A 94 5.71 -4.26 -11.48
C LEU A 94 6.57 -3.52 -10.46
N GLY A 95 6.20 -2.28 -10.13
CA GLY A 95 6.86 -1.50 -9.08
C GLY A 95 6.82 -2.20 -7.72
N GLY A 96 5.68 -2.80 -7.37
CA GLY A 96 5.52 -3.58 -6.15
C GLY A 96 6.47 -4.79 -6.07
N ILE A 97 6.60 -5.54 -7.16
CA ILE A 97 7.52 -6.68 -7.26
C ILE A 97 8.99 -6.22 -7.13
N VAL A 98 9.36 -5.17 -7.88
CA VAL A 98 10.73 -4.65 -7.88
C VAL A 98 11.09 -4.05 -6.51
N GLY A 99 10.20 -3.24 -5.91
CA GLY A 99 10.43 -2.65 -4.59
C GLY A 99 10.63 -3.69 -3.49
N ALA A 100 9.79 -4.72 -3.48
CA ALA A 100 9.93 -5.83 -2.55
C ALA A 100 11.22 -6.64 -2.77
N THR A 101 11.61 -6.81 -4.04
CA THR A 101 12.90 -7.47 -4.38
C THR A 101 14.09 -6.66 -3.88
N LEU A 102 14.07 -5.33 -4.04
CA LEU A 102 15.12 -4.45 -3.52
C LEU A 102 15.18 -4.48 -1.99
N ALA A 103 14.03 -4.48 -1.30
CA ALA A 103 13.98 -4.65 0.15
C ALA A 103 14.61 -5.98 0.58
N TYR A 104 14.27 -7.09 -0.11
CA TYR A 104 14.90 -8.39 0.13
C TYR A 104 16.43 -8.35 -0.04
N LEU A 105 16.91 -7.73 -1.11
CA LEU A 105 18.36 -7.62 -1.36
C LEU A 105 19.05 -6.81 -0.27
N THR A 106 18.40 -5.77 0.25
CA THR A 106 18.91 -4.95 1.36
C THR A 106 19.06 -5.77 2.65
N TYR A 107 18.13 -6.73 2.90
CA TYR A 107 18.11 -7.56 4.10
C TYR A 107 18.45 -9.03 3.82
N LYS A 108 19.16 -9.32 2.72
CA LYS A 108 19.42 -10.69 2.25
C LYS A 108 19.96 -11.63 3.33
N VAL A 109 20.96 -11.16 4.07
CA VAL A 109 21.61 -11.96 5.11
C VAL A 109 20.67 -12.21 6.29
N GLN A 110 19.98 -11.17 6.77
CA GLN A 110 19.02 -11.29 7.86
C GLN A 110 17.83 -12.17 7.49
N MET A 111 17.38 -12.12 6.24
CA MET A 111 16.33 -12.99 5.71
C MET A 111 16.75 -14.47 5.66
N ASP A 112 17.99 -14.75 5.32
CA ASP A 112 18.51 -16.13 5.30
C ASP A 112 18.64 -16.71 6.72
N GLU A 113 18.99 -15.88 7.69
CA GLU A 113 19.15 -16.26 9.10
C GLU A 113 17.85 -16.25 9.91
N GLU A 114 16.74 -15.73 9.35
CA GLU A 114 15.44 -15.77 10.00
C GLU A 114 14.90 -17.22 9.97
N PRO A 115 14.60 -17.85 11.11
CA PRO A 115 14.11 -19.23 11.14
C PRO A 115 12.63 -19.36 10.79
N GLU A 116 11.83 -18.32 11.06
CA GLU A 116 10.37 -18.39 10.99
C GLU A 116 9.85 -18.05 9.60
N ALA A 117 9.32 -19.06 8.88
CA ALA A 117 8.74 -18.87 7.55
C ALA A 117 7.57 -17.85 7.54
N GLY A 118 6.77 -17.80 8.61
CA GLY A 118 5.70 -16.82 8.77
C GLY A 118 6.21 -15.38 8.84
N VAL A 119 7.34 -15.16 9.52
CA VAL A 119 7.99 -13.83 9.55
C VAL A 119 8.51 -13.46 8.17
N LYS A 120 9.12 -14.40 7.44
CA LYS A 120 9.58 -14.19 6.06
C LYS A 120 8.47 -13.75 5.11
N LEU A 121 7.29 -14.35 5.21
CA LEU A 121 6.13 -13.92 4.44
C LEU A 121 5.58 -12.58 4.93
N GLY A 122 5.46 -12.41 6.25
CA GLY A 122 4.87 -11.22 6.89
C GLY A 122 5.62 -9.92 6.60
N VAL A 123 6.92 -9.97 6.30
CA VAL A 123 7.67 -8.75 5.90
C VAL A 123 7.39 -8.34 4.45
N PHE A 124 6.83 -9.21 3.62
CA PHE A 124 6.43 -8.91 2.24
C PHE A 124 4.97 -8.51 2.14
N SER A 125 4.06 -9.32 2.65
CA SER A 125 2.62 -9.19 2.41
C SER A 125 1.83 -9.27 3.71
N THR A 126 0.59 -8.82 3.67
CA THR A 126 -0.32 -8.83 4.80
C THR A 126 -0.91 -10.22 5.03
N GLY A 127 -1.42 -10.42 6.24
CA GLY A 127 -2.14 -11.60 6.64
C GLY A 127 -3.05 -11.30 7.81
N PRO A 128 -4.08 -12.10 8.05
CA PRO A 128 -5.00 -11.89 9.14
C PRO A 128 -4.36 -12.29 10.48
N SER A 129 -4.67 -11.55 11.54
CA SER A 129 -4.37 -11.99 12.92
C SER A 129 -5.21 -13.21 13.31
N ILE A 130 -6.45 -13.26 12.79
CA ILE A 130 -7.38 -14.39 12.90
C ILE A 130 -7.99 -14.63 11.51
N ASP A 131 -7.86 -15.87 10.99
CA ASP A 131 -8.30 -16.20 9.63
C ASP A 131 -9.82 -16.46 9.58
N VAL A 132 -10.59 -15.38 9.48
CA VAL A 132 -12.03 -15.42 9.20
C VAL A 132 -12.32 -14.56 7.97
N PRO A 133 -12.34 -15.15 6.75
CA PRO A 133 -12.30 -14.41 5.48
C PRO A 133 -13.33 -13.30 5.35
N VAL A 134 -14.58 -13.53 5.78
CA VAL A 134 -15.65 -12.52 5.69
C VAL A 134 -15.29 -11.27 6.48
N TRP A 135 -14.84 -11.41 7.71
CA TRP A 135 -14.47 -10.26 8.55
C TRP A 135 -13.17 -9.61 8.11
N ASN A 136 -12.24 -10.39 7.56
CA ASN A 136 -11.01 -9.85 7.00
C ASN A 136 -11.29 -8.98 5.76
N VAL A 137 -12.23 -9.39 4.88
CA VAL A 137 -12.71 -8.54 3.77
C VAL A 137 -13.39 -7.28 4.28
N VAL A 138 -14.29 -7.39 5.26
CA VAL A 138 -14.97 -6.23 5.86
C VAL A 138 -13.95 -5.23 6.44
N THR A 139 -12.93 -5.70 7.13
CA THR A 139 -11.85 -4.83 7.65
C THR A 139 -11.16 -4.08 6.53
N GLU A 140 -10.76 -4.76 5.46
CA GLU A 140 -10.09 -4.12 4.31
C GLU A 140 -11.01 -3.14 3.57
N ILE A 141 -12.31 -3.44 3.45
CA ILE A 141 -13.31 -2.52 2.89
C ILE A 141 -13.38 -1.24 3.72
N ILE A 142 -13.58 -1.35 5.03
CA ILE A 142 -13.71 -0.18 5.91
C ILE A 142 -12.42 0.65 5.89
N ALA A 143 -11.28 0.01 6.07
CA ALA A 143 -9.99 0.69 6.12
C ALA A 143 -9.68 1.43 4.81
N THR A 144 -9.99 0.82 3.66
CA THR A 144 -9.75 1.45 2.35
C THR A 144 -10.79 2.52 2.02
N ALA A 145 -12.04 2.37 2.47
CA ALA A 145 -13.03 3.45 2.34
C ALA A 145 -12.57 4.70 3.11
N LEU A 146 -12.07 4.55 4.33
CA LEU A 146 -11.49 5.65 5.10
C LEU A 146 -10.27 6.27 4.40
N LEU A 147 -9.42 5.44 3.77
CA LEU A 147 -8.31 5.93 2.97
C LEU A 147 -8.79 6.86 1.86
N LEU A 148 -9.78 6.43 1.06
CA LEU A 148 -10.27 7.22 -0.08
C LEU A 148 -10.98 8.50 0.36
N ILE A 149 -11.80 8.44 1.40
CA ILE A 149 -12.43 9.62 1.98
C ILE A 149 -11.34 10.63 2.40
N GLY A 150 -10.31 10.17 3.11
CA GLY A 150 -9.22 11.03 3.58
C GLY A 150 -8.39 11.61 2.44
N VAL A 151 -8.01 10.82 1.44
CA VAL A 151 -7.25 11.29 0.27
C VAL A 151 -8.04 12.33 -0.51
N LEU A 152 -9.32 12.09 -0.77
CA LEU A 152 -10.18 13.04 -1.49
C LEU A 152 -10.42 14.31 -0.67
N ALA A 153 -10.61 14.21 0.64
CA ALA A 153 -10.77 15.37 1.52
C ALA A 153 -9.51 16.23 1.57
N ILE A 154 -8.32 15.61 1.67
CA ILE A 154 -7.04 16.33 1.62
C ILE A 154 -6.89 17.05 0.28
N GLY A 155 -7.29 16.39 -0.82
CA GLY A 155 -7.23 16.98 -2.17
C GLY A 155 -8.28 18.05 -2.45
N TYR A 156 -9.40 18.01 -1.75
CA TYR A 156 -10.52 18.94 -1.95
C TYR A 156 -10.34 20.27 -1.19
N GLY A 157 -9.77 20.20 0.02
CA GLY A 157 -9.57 21.38 0.86
C GLY A 157 -8.33 22.19 0.47
N GLU A 158 -8.37 23.50 0.75
CA GLU A 158 -7.22 24.39 0.52
C GLU A 158 -6.04 24.11 1.46
N VAL A 159 -6.29 23.39 2.55
CA VAL A 159 -5.37 23.21 3.68
C VAL A 159 -4.12 22.38 3.30
N GLY A 160 -4.25 21.38 2.42
CA GLY A 160 -3.14 20.51 2.06
C GLY A 160 -2.43 20.89 0.76
N ILE A 161 -3.18 21.34 -0.25
CA ILE A 161 -2.68 21.51 -1.61
C ILE A 161 -1.95 22.83 -1.80
N GLN A 162 -2.47 23.94 -1.30
CA GLN A 162 -1.88 25.27 -1.50
C GLN A 162 -0.49 25.41 -0.88
N ALA A 163 -0.18 24.64 0.18
CA ALA A 163 1.13 24.64 0.81
C ALA A 163 2.08 23.55 0.26
N GLY A 164 1.67 22.78 -0.76
CA GLY A 164 2.47 21.62 -1.24
C GLY A 164 2.53 20.44 -0.26
N ASN A 165 1.72 20.45 0.79
CA ASN A 165 1.79 19.49 1.90
C ASN A 165 0.86 18.28 1.74
N GLY A 166 0.15 18.12 0.62
CA GLY A 166 -0.81 17.02 0.41
C GLY A 166 -0.21 15.64 0.68
N ALA A 167 0.98 15.37 0.15
CA ALA A 167 1.68 14.10 0.39
C ALA A 167 2.02 13.85 1.87
N PHE A 168 2.35 14.91 2.62
CA PHE A 168 2.60 14.82 4.07
C PHE A 168 1.34 14.37 4.82
N PHE A 169 0.20 14.99 4.55
CA PHE A 169 -1.08 14.63 5.18
C PHE A 169 -1.56 13.24 4.76
N VAL A 170 -1.34 12.82 3.51
CA VAL A 170 -1.61 11.43 3.09
C VAL A 170 -0.72 10.45 3.86
N GLY A 171 0.55 10.76 4.07
CA GLY A 171 1.42 9.94 4.92
C GLY A 171 0.89 9.80 6.36
N LEU A 172 0.45 10.90 6.99
CA LEU A 172 -0.17 10.87 8.32
C LEU A 172 -1.50 10.09 8.33
N LEU A 173 -2.29 10.17 7.26
CA LEU A 173 -3.49 9.35 7.09
C LEU A 173 -3.14 7.86 7.10
N ILE A 174 -2.09 7.43 6.39
CA ILE A 174 -1.63 6.04 6.44
C ILE A 174 -1.19 5.63 7.85
N VAL A 175 -0.52 6.51 8.58
CA VAL A 175 -0.12 6.24 9.98
C VAL A 175 -1.36 5.94 10.84
N VAL A 176 -2.37 6.83 10.81
CA VAL A 176 -3.56 6.66 11.65
C VAL A 176 -4.39 5.45 11.23
N LEU A 177 -4.51 5.17 9.94
CA LEU A 177 -5.19 3.96 9.46
C LEU A 177 -4.48 2.69 9.92
N GLY A 178 -3.15 2.66 9.88
CA GLY A 178 -2.37 1.55 10.42
C GLY A 178 -2.58 1.34 11.91
N MET A 179 -2.60 2.42 12.69
CA MET A 179 -2.86 2.37 14.14
C MET A 179 -4.28 1.92 14.47
N ALA A 180 -5.28 2.40 13.73
CA ALA A 180 -6.68 2.20 14.04
C ALA A 180 -7.25 0.89 13.46
N THR A 181 -6.84 0.49 12.26
CA THR A 181 -7.46 -0.62 11.51
C THR A 181 -6.49 -1.77 11.21
N GLY A 182 -5.19 -1.56 11.36
CA GLY A 182 -4.18 -2.50 10.90
C GLY A 182 -4.03 -3.76 11.77
N GLY A 183 -4.49 -3.75 13.01
CA GLY A 183 -4.33 -4.86 13.93
C GLY A 183 -5.00 -6.17 13.50
N ALA A 184 -6.06 -6.09 12.69
CA ALA A 184 -6.83 -7.26 12.28
C ALA A 184 -6.23 -7.97 11.03
N THR A 185 -5.77 -7.20 10.04
CA THR A 185 -5.37 -7.74 8.72
C THR A 185 -4.01 -7.27 8.23
N GLY A 186 -3.38 -6.34 8.95
CA GLY A 186 -2.17 -5.67 8.48
C GLY A 186 -2.44 -4.52 7.51
N TYR A 187 -3.69 -4.03 7.42
CA TYR A 187 -4.12 -2.88 6.59
C TYR A 187 -3.48 -2.86 5.19
N ALA A 188 -3.86 -3.82 4.36
CA ALA A 188 -3.32 -3.89 3.01
C ALA A 188 -3.64 -2.61 2.21
N LEU A 189 -4.90 -2.19 2.17
CA LEU A 189 -5.42 -0.96 1.54
C LEU A 189 -5.12 -0.84 0.04
N ASN A 190 -4.29 -1.72 -0.50
CA ASN A 190 -3.64 -1.54 -1.79
C ASN A 190 -3.28 -2.91 -2.40
N PRO A 191 -3.90 -3.31 -3.51
CA PRO A 191 -3.58 -4.56 -4.16
C PRO A 191 -2.10 -4.70 -4.57
N ALA A 192 -1.44 -3.64 -5.04
CA ALA A 192 -0.03 -3.70 -5.42
C ALA A 192 0.89 -3.81 -4.20
N ARG A 193 0.49 -3.25 -3.06
CA ARG A 193 1.22 -3.33 -1.79
C ARG A 193 1.22 -4.74 -1.20
N ASP A 194 0.23 -5.57 -1.50
CA ASP A 194 0.19 -6.97 -1.03
C ASP A 194 0.58 -7.96 -2.11
N LEU A 195 -0.10 -7.95 -3.25
CA LEU A 195 0.06 -8.95 -4.31
C LEU A 195 1.44 -8.84 -4.99
N GLY A 196 1.96 -7.63 -5.22
CA GLY A 196 3.30 -7.43 -5.79
C GLY A 196 4.41 -8.09 -4.93
N PRO A 197 4.54 -7.73 -3.65
CA PRO A 197 5.48 -8.39 -2.73
C PRO A 197 5.20 -9.88 -2.52
N ARG A 198 3.95 -10.33 -2.54
CA ARG A 198 3.60 -11.75 -2.43
C ARG A 198 4.12 -12.56 -3.63
N ILE A 199 4.04 -11.98 -4.83
CA ILE A 199 4.66 -12.55 -6.04
C ILE A 199 6.19 -12.55 -5.88
N ALA A 200 6.79 -11.45 -5.43
CA ALA A 200 8.23 -11.39 -5.16
C ALA A 200 8.65 -12.48 -4.17
N HIS A 201 7.94 -12.64 -3.04
CA HIS A 201 8.20 -13.72 -2.08
C HIS A 201 8.10 -15.10 -2.73
N ALA A 202 7.14 -15.33 -3.63
CA ALA A 202 6.98 -16.62 -4.29
C ALA A 202 8.16 -16.97 -5.22
N ILE A 203 8.66 -16.01 -5.98
CA ILE A 203 9.70 -16.25 -7.01
C ILE A 203 11.14 -16.11 -6.48
N LEU A 204 11.36 -15.29 -5.44
CA LEU A 204 12.71 -15.05 -4.92
C LEU A 204 13.26 -16.30 -4.22
N PRO A 205 14.60 -16.55 -4.31
CA PRO A 205 15.25 -17.70 -3.70
C PRO A 205 15.51 -17.48 -2.20
N ILE A 206 14.45 -17.25 -1.43
CA ILE A 206 14.54 -17.01 0.02
C ILE A 206 14.66 -18.37 0.73
N LYS A 207 15.75 -18.57 1.44
CA LYS A 207 16.03 -19.81 2.18
C LYS A 207 14.94 -20.09 3.24
N GLY A 208 14.28 -21.24 3.17
CA GLY A 208 13.28 -21.66 4.15
C GLY A 208 12.01 -20.78 4.24
N LYS A 209 11.61 -20.15 3.13
CA LYS A 209 10.49 -19.18 3.09
C LYS A 209 9.10 -19.77 3.31
N GLY A 210 8.89 -21.07 3.08
CA GLY A 210 7.56 -21.68 3.10
C GLY A 210 6.67 -21.24 1.93
N GLY A 211 5.37 -21.34 2.10
CA GLY A 211 4.37 -20.91 1.12
C GLY A 211 4.07 -19.42 1.16
N SER A 212 3.49 -18.87 0.07
CA SER A 212 3.16 -17.45 -0.04
C SER A 212 1.69 -17.12 0.32
N ASN A 213 0.99 -18.03 0.98
CA ASN A 213 -0.42 -17.89 1.43
C ASN A 213 -1.37 -17.36 0.34
N TRP A 214 -1.36 -18.00 -0.83
CA TRP A 214 -2.22 -17.62 -1.96
C TRP A 214 -3.72 -17.69 -1.66
N LYS A 215 -4.11 -18.57 -0.73
CA LYS A 215 -5.52 -18.69 -0.30
C LYS A 215 -6.07 -17.39 0.27
N TYR A 216 -5.23 -16.56 0.89
CA TYR A 216 -5.60 -15.26 1.45
C TYR A 216 -5.51 -14.12 0.44
N SER A 217 -4.71 -14.26 -0.62
CA SER A 217 -4.29 -13.16 -1.51
C SER A 217 -5.41 -12.37 -2.19
N TRP A 218 -6.60 -12.94 -2.33
CA TRP A 218 -7.76 -12.26 -2.92
C TRP A 218 -8.36 -11.19 -2.01
N ILE A 219 -8.24 -11.33 -0.69
CA ILE A 219 -8.78 -10.40 0.31
C ILE A 219 -8.16 -9.01 0.17
N PRO A 220 -6.80 -8.86 0.16
CA PRO A 220 -6.14 -7.57 -0.04
C PRO A 220 -6.26 -7.00 -1.47
N VAL A 221 -6.98 -7.69 -2.35
CA VAL A 221 -7.35 -7.18 -3.68
C VAL A 221 -8.80 -6.73 -3.69
N VAL A 222 -9.72 -7.63 -3.35
CA VAL A 222 -11.17 -7.38 -3.46
C VAL A 222 -11.64 -6.38 -2.39
N GLY A 223 -11.21 -6.54 -1.15
CA GLY A 223 -11.58 -5.64 -0.05
C GLY A 223 -11.20 -4.19 -0.34
N PRO A 224 -9.92 -3.90 -0.66
CA PRO A 224 -9.50 -2.55 -1.01
C PRO A 224 -10.22 -1.95 -2.23
N ILE A 225 -10.47 -2.71 -3.31
CA ILE A 225 -11.18 -2.18 -4.49
C ILE A 225 -12.60 -1.77 -4.12
N ILE A 226 -13.34 -2.64 -3.42
CA ILE A 226 -14.71 -2.32 -2.96
C ILE A 226 -14.68 -1.12 -2.02
N GLY A 227 -13.77 -1.13 -1.03
CA GLY A 227 -13.64 -0.05 -0.05
C GLY A 227 -13.30 1.28 -0.69
N ALA A 228 -12.37 1.30 -1.65
CA ALA A 228 -11.99 2.51 -2.37
C ALA A 228 -13.16 3.12 -3.14
N VAL A 229 -13.90 2.31 -3.90
CA VAL A 229 -15.08 2.79 -4.64
C VAL A 229 -16.15 3.32 -3.68
N LEU A 230 -16.45 2.59 -2.61
CA LEU A 230 -17.41 3.04 -1.59
C LEU A 230 -16.97 4.35 -0.94
N GLY A 231 -15.70 4.46 -0.55
CA GLY A 231 -15.16 5.69 0.05
C GLY A 231 -15.26 6.90 -0.87
N ALA A 232 -14.96 6.72 -2.17
CA ALA A 232 -15.08 7.79 -3.15
C ALA A 232 -16.55 8.23 -3.36
N VAL A 233 -17.48 7.26 -3.48
CA VAL A 233 -18.92 7.55 -3.61
C VAL A 233 -19.48 8.24 -2.35
N ILE A 234 -19.09 7.79 -1.16
CA ILE A 234 -19.51 8.42 0.12
C ILE A 234 -18.99 9.86 0.18
N PHE A 235 -17.74 10.10 -0.20
CA PHE A 235 -17.19 11.44 -0.22
C PHE A 235 -17.94 12.36 -1.19
N ASP A 236 -18.22 11.89 -2.42
CA ASP A 236 -18.97 12.67 -3.42
C ASP A 236 -20.39 12.99 -2.96
N ALA A 237 -21.08 12.01 -2.34
CA ALA A 237 -22.40 12.20 -1.77
C ALA A 237 -22.38 13.21 -0.60
N PHE A 238 -21.35 13.17 0.24
CA PHE A 238 -21.18 14.17 1.31
C PHE A 238 -20.99 15.58 0.75
N ILE A 239 -20.09 15.75 -0.24
CA ILE A 239 -19.86 17.05 -0.87
C ILE A 239 -21.15 17.59 -1.50
N ALA A 240 -21.88 16.76 -2.26
CA ALA A 240 -23.15 17.14 -2.89
C ALA A 240 -24.26 17.51 -1.88
N ALA A 241 -24.18 17.03 -0.64
CA ALA A 241 -25.16 17.35 0.40
C ALA A 241 -24.86 18.67 1.15
N VAL A 242 -23.61 19.17 1.09
CA VAL A 242 -23.18 20.33 1.89
C VAL A 242 -22.85 21.57 1.04
N ILE A 243 -22.77 21.43 -0.29
CA ILE A 243 -22.57 22.52 -1.25
C ILE A 243 -23.78 22.67 -2.17
#